data_77084c365949e09ffb7a6aa6f95f0ae5
#
_entry.id   77084c365949e09ffb7a6aa6f95f0ae5
#
_cell.length_a   1.000
_cell.length_b   1.000
_cell.length_c   1.000
_cell.angle_alpha   90.00
_cell.angle_beta   90.00
_cell.angle_gamma   90.00
#
_symmetry.space_group_name_H-M   'P 1'
#
loop_
_entity.id
_entity.type
_entity.pdbx_description
1 polymer ?
#
loop_
_entity_poly.entity_id
_entity_poly.type
_entity_poly.pdbx_seq_one_letter_code
_entity_poly.pdbx_strand_id
1 'polypeptide(L)'
;DTGSFKFSSTTARTHEIISELILSGAENSKIHDLIYDNYSVKRVNLLGYSISKKLKVFKEYRSAIISLTKEDLEQFNFKKGDTEGIINYALSIKGIRFAVFIAEKEGLVKMSLRSKGNFKVNEIAKKYFNGGGHINASGGISNESIEKTMKKLENIFKEYKNELLTIN
;
A
#
# COMPACT_ATOMS: atom_id res chain seq x y z
N ASP A 1 4.63 -11.70 7.10
CA ASP A 1 5.58 -11.34 6.03
C ASP A 1 5.43 -12.15 4.74
N THR A 2 4.58 -13.18 4.72
CA THR A 2 4.32 -13.98 3.50
C THR A 2 3.29 -13.38 2.55
N GLY A 3 2.48 -12.40 3.02
CA GLY A 3 1.37 -11.84 2.26
C GLY A 3 0.35 -12.90 1.85
N SER A 4 0.00 -13.79 2.77
CA SER A 4 -0.82 -14.98 2.50
C SER A 4 -0.22 -15.85 1.38
N PHE A 5 1.08 -16.11 1.51
CA PHE A 5 1.91 -16.94 0.60
C PHE A 5 2.17 -16.34 -0.79
N LYS A 6 1.88 -15.05 -0.99
CA LYS A 6 2.07 -14.35 -2.25
C LYS A 6 3.47 -13.81 -2.46
N PHE A 7 4.18 -13.47 -1.38
CA PHE A 7 5.48 -12.80 -1.46
C PHE A 7 6.64 -13.79 -1.67
N SER A 8 7.74 -13.28 -2.20
CA SER A 8 8.95 -14.07 -2.50
C SER A 8 9.64 -14.67 -1.26
N SER A 9 9.27 -14.21 -0.06
CA SER A 9 9.68 -14.83 1.22
C SER A 9 9.02 -16.18 1.48
N THR A 10 7.98 -16.55 0.72
CA THR A 10 7.33 -17.86 0.81
C THR A 10 8.21 -18.93 0.15
N THR A 11 8.58 -19.94 0.90
CA THR A 11 9.44 -21.06 0.47
C THR A 11 8.72 -22.38 0.70
N ALA A 12 9.28 -23.50 0.18
CA ALA A 12 8.81 -24.85 0.51
C ALA A 12 8.77 -25.07 2.03
N ARG A 13 9.80 -24.62 2.74
CA ARG A 13 9.85 -24.73 4.22
C ARG A 13 8.71 -23.99 4.91
N THR A 14 8.26 -22.85 4.37
CA THR A 14 7.08 -22.13 4.87
C THR A 14 5.84 -23.03 4.83
N HIS A 15 5.60 -23.72 3.73
CA HIS A 15 4.46 -24.64 3.59
C HIS A 15 4.57 -25.89 4.46
N GLU A 16 5.76 -26.44 4.64
CA GLU A 16 6.01 -27.53 5.58
C GLU A 16 5.62 -27.14 7.02
N ILE A 17 6.08 -25.96 7.48
CA ILE A 17 5.73 -25.45 8.81
C ILE A 17 4.20 -25.27 8.96
N ILE A 18 3.52 -24.76 7.92
CA ILE A 18 2.06 -24.60 7.95
C ILE A 18 1.37 -25.96 8.03
N SER A 19 1.86 -26.96 7.29
CA SER A 19 1.34 -28.32 7.39
C SER A 19 1.44 -28.86 8.82
N GLU A 20 2.60 -28.68 9.46
CA GLU A 20 2.81 -29.08 10.87
C GLU A 20 1.86 -28.34 11.83
N LEU A 21 1.63 -27.03 11.60
CA LEU A 21 0.71 -26.24 12.41
C LEU A 21 -0.73 -26.70 12.25
N ILE A 22 -1.18 -27.03 11.05
CA ILE A 22 -2.52 -27.56 10.77
C ILE A 22 -2.70 -28.93 11.44
N LEU A 23 -1.69 -29.82 11.34
CA LEU A 23 -1.71 -31.11 12.02
C LEU A 23 -1.73 -30.97 13.55
N SER A 24 -1.16 -29.88 14.07
CA SER A 24 -1.18 -29.53 15.50
C SER A 24 -2.48 -28.84 15.95
N GLY A 25 -3.48 -28.69 15.05
CA GLY A 25 -4.78 -28.13 15.38
C GLY A 25 -5.00 -26.67 15.00
N ALA A 26 -4.14 -26.05 14.20
CA ALA A 26 -4.40 -24.71 13.69
C ALA A 26 -5.56 -24.71 12.71
N GLU A 27 -6.63 -23.97 13.03
CA GLU A 27 -7.81 -23.83 12.19
C GLU A 27 -7.60 -22.81 11.07
N ASN A 28 -6.96 -23.23 9.97
CA ASN A 28 -6.56 -22.34 8.87
C ASN A 28 -7.75 -21.50 8.32
N SER A 29 -8.92 -22.11 8.11
CA SER A 29 -10.12 -21.39 7.64
C SER A 29 -10.52 -20.28 8.60
N LYS A 30 -10.65 -20.60 9.90
CA LYS A 30 -10.99 -19.63 10.94
C LYS A 30 -10.01 -18.46 11.05
N ILE A 31 -8.71 -18.73 10.85
CA ILE A 31 -7.69 -17.68 10.82
C ILE A 31 -7.94 -16.74 9.64
N HIS A 32 -8.25 -17.28 8.46
CA HIS A 32 -8.55 -16.47 7.27
C HIS A 32 -9.84 -15.68 7.43
N ASP A 33 -10.91 -16.28 7.95
CA ASP A 33 -12.18 -15.59 8.23
C ASP A 33 -11.97 -14.38 9.15
N LEU A 34 -11.19 -14.55 10.22
CA LEU A 34 -10.89 -13.47 11.16
C LEU A 34 -10.06 -12.33 10.55
N ILE A 35 -9.21 -12.63 9.56
CA ILE A 35 -8.34 -11.64 8.93
C ILE A 35 -9.02 -10.98 7.72
N TYR A 36 -9.71 -11.74 6.87
CA TYR A 36 -10.19 -11.28 5.58
C TYR A 36 -11.70 -11.05 5.50
N ASP A 37 -12.49 -11.76 6.30
CA ASP A 37 -13.95 -11.74 6.22
C ASP A 37 -14.62 -11.07 7.42
N ASN A 38 -13.87 -10.19 8.11
CA ASN A 38 -14.32 -9.45 9.30
C ASN A 38 -14.27 -7.92 9.09
N TYR A 39 -14.57 -7.47 7.87
CA TYR A 39 -14.56 -6.03 7.58
C TYR A 39 -15.92 -5.39 7.84
N SER A 40 -15.90 -4.20 8.47
CA SER A 40 -17.11 -3.40 8.61
C SER A 40 -17.58 -2.87 7.24
N VAL A 41 -18.89 -2.65 7.10
CA VAL A 41 -19.47 -2.01 5.90
C VAL A 41 -18.79 -0.65 5.62
N LYS A 42 -18.44 0.10 6.66
CA LYS A 42 -17.75 1.40 6.54
C LYS A 42 -16.37 1.25 5.90
N ARG A 43 -15.60 0.23 6.31
CA ARG A 43 -14.28 -0.08 5.71
C ARG A 43 -14.43 -0.47 4.23
N VAL A 44 -15.42 -1.29 3.90
CA VAL A 44 -15.68 -1.70 2.51
C VAL A 44 -16.09 -0.49 1.66
N ASN A 45 -16.95 0.40 2.19
CA ASN A 45 -17.34 1.63 1.51
C ASN A 45 -16.15 2.58 1.31
N LEU A 46 -15.28 2.75 2.31
CA LEU A 46 -14.06 3.55 2.20
C LEU A 46 -13.12 2.98 1.13
N LEU A 47 -12.96 1.65 1.07
CA LEU A 47 -12.18 0.98 0.03
C LEU A 47 -12.77 1.26 -1.37
N GLY A 48 -14.08 1.06 -1.55
CA GLY A 48 -14.76 1.33 -2.82
C GLY A 48 -14.61 2.78 -3.27
N TYR A 49 -14.78 3.74 -2.35
CA TYR A 49 -14.57 5.17 -2.59
C TYR A 49 -13.12 5.48 -2.97
N SER A 50 -12.16 4.93 -2.23
CA SER A 50 -10.73 5.13 -2.48
C SER A 50 -10.32 4.71 -3.88
N ILE A 51 -10.83 3.58 -4.35
CA ILE A 51 -10.51 3.04 -5.68
C ILE A 51 -11.28 3.80 -6.78
N SER A 52 -12.57 4.05 -6.59
CA SER A 52 -13.41 4.62 -7.65
C SER A 52 -13.27 6.14 -7.80
N LYS A 53 -12.93 6.87 -6.73
CA LYS A 53 -12.92 8.35 -6.71
C LYS A 53 -11.55 8.97 -6.45
N LYS A 54 -10.66 8.27 -5.76
CA LYS A 54 -9.40 8.83 -5.25
C LYS A 54 -8.14 8.23 -5.88
N LEU A 55 -8.28 7.20 -6.68
CA LEU A 55 -7.17 6.58 -7.41
C LEU A 55 -6.83 7.41 -8.66
N LYS A 56 -5.57 7.84 -8.75
CA LYS A 56 -4.96 8.42 -9.96
C LYS A 56 -3.88 7.50 -10.51
N VAL A 57 -3.95 7.19 -11.80
CA VAL A 57 -2.98 6.30 -12.49
C VAL A 57 -2.15 7.11 -13.46
N PHE A 58 -0.84 7.02 -13.35
CA PHE A 58 0.18 7.67 -14.19
C PHE A 58 0.87 6.60 -15.03
N LYS A 59 0.23 6.20 -16.13
CA LYS A 59 0.70 5.08 -16.98
C LYS A 59 2.11 5.32 -17.52
N GLU A 60 2.41 6.55 -17.90
CA GLU A 60 3.70 6.99 -18.43
C GLU A 60 4.86 6.86 -17.42
N TYR A 61 4.54 6.72 -16.13
CA TYR A 61 5.50 6.50 -15.03
C TYR A 61 5.29 5.15 -14.35
N ARG A 62 4.39 4.29 -14.86
CA ARG A 62 4.03 3.01 -14.25
C ARG A 62 3.71 3.13 -12.75
N SER A 63 3.06 4.24 -12.37
CA SER A 63 2.82 4.62 -10.99
C SER A 63 1.35 4.96 -10.73
N ALA A 64 0.93 4.87 -9.47
CA ALA A 64 -0.40 5.25 -9.06
C ALA A 64 -0.40 5.86 -7.65
N ILE A 65 -1.35 6.78 -7.40
CA ILE A 65 -1.58 7.39 -6.09
C ILE A 65 -3.03 7.20 -5.71
N ILE A 66 -3.28 6.87 -4.44
CA ILE A 66 -4.58 7.01 -3.78
C ILE A 66 -4.42 8.05 -2.68
N SER A 67 -5.29 9.08 -2.68
CA SER A 67 -5.21 10.18 -1.71
C SER A 67 -6.53 10.36 -0.98
N LEU A 68 -6.50 10.40 0.35
CA LEU A 68 -7.65 10.65 1.22
C LEU A 68 -7.40 11.89 2.07
N THR A 69 -8.32 12.86 1.98
CA THR A 69 -8.31 14.02 2.87
C THR A 69 -8.86 13.65 4.25
N LYS A 70 -8.75 14.58 5.19
CA LYS A 70 -9.36 14.44 6.52
C LYS A 70 -10.87 14.26 6.40
N GLU A 71 -11.54 15.06 5.54
CA GLU A 71 -12.98 15.00 5.30
C GLU A 71 -13.40 13.66 4.69
N ASP A 72 -12.61 13.11 3.76
CA ASP A 72 -12.84 11.75 3.23
C ASP A 72 -12.84 10.70 4.35
N LEU A 73 -11.88 10.77 5.26
CA LEU A 73 -11.80 9.84 6.38
C LEU A 73 -12.95 10.01 7.37
N GLU A 74 -13.35 11.25 7.67
CA GLU A 74 -14.48 11.57 8.55
C GLU A 74 -15.82 11.10 7.96
N GLN A 75 -16.04 11.27 6.65
CA GLN A 75 -17.23 10.82 5.93
C GLN A 75 -17.50 9.31 6.16
N PHE A 76 -16.46 8.50 6.24
CA PHE A 76 -16.60 7.04 6.46
C PHE A 76 -16.42 6.62 7.91
N ASN A 77 -16.33 7.59 8.87
CA ASN A 77 -16.02 7.31 10.28
C ASN A 77 -14.81 6.38 10.43
N PHE A 78 -13.73 6.75 9.73
CA PHE A 78 -12.47 5.99 9.68
C PHE A 78 -12.00 5.57 11.07
N LYS A 79 -11.57 4.31 11.18
CA LYS A 79 -10.86 3.77 12.34
C LYS A 79 -9.46 3.31 11.93
N LYS A 80 -8.54 3.30 12.90
CA LYS A 80 -7.19 2.75 12.67
C LYS A 80 -7.30 1.32 12.14
N GLY A 81 -6.64 1.05 11.02
CA GLY A 81 -6.71 -0.23 10.31
C GLY A 81 -7.58 -0.21 9.05
N ASP A 82 -8.60 0.65 8.94
CA ASP A 82 -9.53 0.65 7.81
C ASP A 82 -8.87 0.94 6.45
N THR A 83 -7.71 1.61 6.45
CA THR A 83 -6.94 1.91 5.23
C THR A 83 -5.88 0.86 4.90
N GLU A 84 -5.74 -0.18 5.73
CA GLU A 84 -4.78 -1.25 5.46
C GLU A 84 -5.17 -2.04 4.21
N GLY A 85 -4.17 -2.27 3.36
CA GLY A 85 -4.35 -3.02 2.11
C GLY A 85 -4.86 -2.20 0.93
N ILE A 86 -5.41 -0.98 1.11
CA ILE A 86 -5.93 -0.14 0.00
C ILE A 86 -4.87 0.08 -1.08
N ILE A 87 -3.63 0.35 -0.69
CA ILE A 87 -2.52 0.57 -1.63
C ILE A 87 -2.26 -0.63 -2.57
N ASN A 88 -2.54 -1.85 -2.10
CA ASN A 88 -2.31 -3.05 -2.89
C ASN A 88 -3.21 -3.13 -4.12
N TYR A 89 -4.41 -2.53 -4.07
CA TYR A 89 -5.28 -2.43 -5.24
C TYR A 89 -4.67 -1.53 -6.32
N ALA A 90 -4.08 -0.40 -5.95
CA ALA A 90 -3.36 0.43 -6.91
C ALA A 90 -2.15 -0.32 -7.52
N LEU A 91 -1.39 -1.03 -6.68
CA LEU A 91 -0.24 -1.82 -7.13
C LEU A 91 -0.64 -3.04 -7.97
N SER A 92 -1.86 -3.58 -7.80
CA SER A 92 -2.35 -4.74 -8.57
C SER A 92 -2.67 -4.42 -10.03
N ILE A 93 -2.82 -3.14 -10.38
CA ILE A 93 -3.12 -2.71 -11.74
C ILE A 93 -2.00 -3.17 -12.68
N LYS A 94 -2.38 -3.75 -13.83
CA LYS A 94 -1.44 -4.20 -14.85
C LYS A 94 -0.55 -3.05 -15.31
N GLY A 95 0.76 -3.27 -15.26
CA GLY A 95 1.77 -2.29 -15.66
C GLY A 95 2.22 -1.33 -14.55
N ILE A 96 1.53 -1.24 -13.41
CA ILE A 96 1.97 -0.42 -12.28
C ILE A 96 3.08 -1.13 -11.50
N ARG A 97 4.15 -0.40 -11.22
CA ARG A 97 5.33 -0.83 -10.44
C ARG A 97 5.50 -0.09 -9.13
N PHE A 98 5.00 1.14 -9.04
CA PHE A 98 5.07 1.97 -7.84
C PHE A 98 3.70 2.51 -7.49
N ALA A 99 3.24 2.26 -6.28
CA ALA A 99 2.00 2.79 -5.73
C ALA A 99 2.26 3.56 -4.44
N VAL A 100 1.54 4.65 -4.27
CA VAL A 100 1.56 5.47 -3.06
C VAL A 100 0.13 5.63 -2.56
N PHE A 101 -0.06 5.44 -1.26
CA PHE A 101 -1.27 5.80 -0.54
C PHE A 101 -0.91 6.94 0.39
N ILE A 102 -1.65 8.04 0.34
CA ILE A 102 -1.51 9.18 1.24
C ILE A 102 -2.82 9.49 1.93
N ALA A 103 -2.75 9.87 3.20
CA ALA A 103 -3.92 10.27 3.98
C ALA A 103 -3.57 11.39 4.97
N GLU A 104 -4.44 12.40 5.06
CA GLU A 104 -4.33 13.44 6.07
C GLU A 104 -4.75 12.90 7.44
N LYS A 105 -3.82 12.90 8.39
CA LYS A 105 -4.05 12.45 9.76
C LYS A 105 -3.27 13.32 10.73
N GLU A 106 -3.93 13.83 11.77
CA GLU A 106 -3.28 14.55 12.86
C GLU A 106 -2.44 15.77 12.38
N GLY A 107 -2.94 16.49 11.35
CA GLY A 107 -2.25 17.65 10.79
C GLY A 107 -1.06 17.34 9.88
N LEU A 108 -0.83 16.07 9.57
CA LEU A 108 0.23 15.58 8.69
C LEU A 108 -0.35 14.76 7.56
N VAL A 109 0.41 14.64 6.48
CA VAL A 109 0.11 13.64 5.43
C VAL A 109 0.96 12.39 5.72
N LYS A 110 0.31 11.35 6.22
CA LYS A 110 0.94 10.03 6.40
C LYS A 110 0.85 9.24 5.09
N MET A 111 1.89 8.49 4.77
CA MET A 111 1.94 7.75 3.52
C MET A 111 2.46 6.33 3.65
N SER A 112 2.00 5.51 2.73
CA SER A 112 2.55 4.18 2.47
C SER A 112 3.06 4.14 1.04
N LEU A 113 4.21 3.51 0.83
CA LEU A 113 4.84 3.31 -0.47
C LEU A 113 4.99 1.80 -0.71
N ARG A 114 4.63 1.34 -1.89
CA ARG A 114 4.78 -0.07 -2.30
C ARG A 114 5.31 -0.14 -3.72
N SER A 115 6.16 -1.12 -3.97
CA SER A 115 6.69 -1.36 -5.33
C SER A 115 6.75 -2.84 -5.68
N LYS A 116 7.02 -3.11 -6.95
CA LYS A 116 7.32 -4.44 -7.51
C LYS A 116 8.76 -4.50 -8.00
N GLY A 117 9.35 -5.69 -7.97
CA GLY A 117 10.70 -5.92 -8.46
C GLY A 117 11.75 -5.16 -7.62
N ASN A 118 12.78 -4.66 -8.30
CA ASN A 118 13.92 -4.03 -7.64
C ASN A 118 13.78 -2.52 -7.39
N PHE A 119 12.59 -1.94 -7.61
CA PHE A 119 12.37 -0.53 -7.36
C PHE A 119 12.28 -0.23 -5.86
N LYS A 120 13.25 0.54 -5.36
CA LYS A 120 13.50 0.69 -3.92
C LYS A 120 12.73 1.88 -3.32
N VAL A 121 11.52 1.64 -2.82
CA VAL A 121 10.70 2.71 -2.19
C VAL A 121 11.22 3.16 -0.83
N ASN A 122 12.05 2.38 -0.15
CA ASN A 122 12.67 2.79 1.11
C ASN A 122 13.68 3.93 0.93
N GLU A 123 14.38 3.99 -0.19
CA GLU A 123 15.27 5.11 -0.51
C GLU A 123 14.48 6.39 -0.77
N ILE A 124 13.36 6.30 -1.48
CA ILE A 124 12.43 7.41 -1.71
C ILE A 124 11.83 7.91 -0.39
N ALA A 125 11.36 7.00 0.46
CA ALA A 125 10.83 7.36 1.78
C ALA A 125 11.85 8.14 2.63
N LYS A 126 13.10 7.67 2.66
CA LYS A 126 14.20 8.35 3.38
C LYS A 126 14.53 9.71 2.77
N LYS A 127 14.69 9.78 1.45
CA LYS A 127 15.16 10.99 0.75
C LYS A 127 14.13 12.12 0.81
N TYR A 128 12.83 11.82 0.71
CA TYR A 128 11.81 12.85 0.48
C TYR A 128 10.78 13.00 1.59
N PHE A 129 10.61 12.02 2.49
CA PHE A 129 9.43 11.94 3.36
C PHE A 129 9.71 11.54 4.81
N ASN A 130 10.94 11.77 5.30
CA ASN A 130 11.33 11.43 6.67
C ASN A 130 10.87 10.02 7.10
N GLY A 131 11.02 9.05 6.20
CA GLY A 131 10.45 7.74 6.33
C GLY A 131 11.47 6.62 6.19
N GLY A 132 10.98 5.40 6.03
CA GLY A 132 11.80 4.21 5.85
C GLY A 132 10.97 2.94 5.80
N GLY A 133 11.66 1.80 5.80
CA GLY A 133 11.05 0.49 5.73
C GLY A 133 11.83 -0.45 4.83
N HIS A 134 11.14 -1.47 4.33
CA HIS A 134 11.71 -2.46 3.42
C HIS A 134 11.77 -1.95 1.97
N ILE A 135 12.57 -2.60 1.13
CA ILE A 135 12.78 -2.23 -0.28
C ILE A 135 11.47 -1.98 -1.01
N ASN A 136 10.49 -2.88 -0.87
CA ASN A 136 9.21 -2.80 -1.58
C ASN A 136 8.04 -2.33 -0.70
N ALA A 137 8.28 -2.01 0.58
CA ALA A 137 7.24 -1.63 1.53
C ALA A 137 7.77 -0.63 2.55
N SER A 138 7.43 0.63 2.39
CA SER A 138 7.91 1.72 3.25
C SER A 138 6.79 2.67 3.63
N GLY A 139 7.04 3.47 4.65
CA GLY A 139 6.18 4.56 5.08
C GLY A 139 6.94 5.87 5.18
N GLY A 140 6.21 6.97 5.23
CA GLY A 140 6.77 8.30 5.41
C GLY A 140 5.72 9.31 5.83
N ILE A 141 6.15 10.51 6.10
CA ILE A 141 5.29 11.64 6.46
C ILE A 141 5.67 12.89 5.66
N SER A 142 4.68 13.73 5.39
CA SER A 142 4.87 15.07 4.84
C SER A 142 4.18 16.09 5.73
N ASN A 143 4.85 17.20 6.00
CA ASN A 143 4.30 18.35 6.72
C ASN A 143 3.60 19.35 5.77
N GLU A 144 3.59 19.06 4.48
CA GLU A 144 2.93 19.86 3.46
C GLU A 144 1.46 19.44 3.31
N SER A 145 0.64 20.29 2.67
CA SER A 145 -0.74 19.92 2.33
C SER A 145 -0.77 18.70 1.39
N ILE A 146 -1.92 18.03 1.33
CA ILE A 146 -2.10 16.84 0.49
C ILE A 146 -1.88 17.14 -0.99
N GLU A 147 -2.28 18.34 -1.47
CA GLU A 147 -2.08 18.78 -2.85
C GLU A 147 -0.59 18.98 -3.16
N LYS A 148 0.15 19.66 -2.27
CA LYS A 148 1.60 19.84 -2.43
C LYS A 148 2.33 18.51 -2.39
N THR A 149 1.93 17.62 -1.47
CA THR A 149 2.48 16.27 -1.36
C THR A 149 2.22 15.45 -2.63
N MET A 150 1.01 15.54 -3.20
CA MET A 150 0.70 14.89 -4.48
C MET A 150 1.58 15.42 -5.61
N LYS A 151 1.72 16.75 -5.72
CA LYS A 151 2.58 17.37 -6.75
C LYS A 151 4.06 16.97 -6.60
N LYS A 152 4.54 16.85 -5.37
CA LYS A 152 5.87 16.34 -5.06
C LYS A 152 6.04 14.89 -5.51
N LEU A 153 5.03 14.03 -5.28
CA LEU A 153 5.03 12.64 -5.73
C LEU A 153 5.04 12.53 -7.27
N GLU A 154 4.27 13.36 -7.97
CA GLU A 154 4.29 13.41 -9.42
C GLU A 154 5.67 13.80 -9.97
N ASN A 155 6.38 14.73 -9.32
CA ASN A 155 7.74 15.08 -9.69
C ASN A 155 8.73 13.93 -9.42
N ILE A 156 8.57 13.19 -8.32
CA ILE A 156 9.35 11.98 -8.04
C ILE A 156 9.12 10.93 -9.13
N PHE A 157 7.87 10.72 -9.59
CA PHE A 157 7.59 9.79 -10.69
C PHE A 157 8.32 10.17 -11.98
N LYS A 158 8.41 11.49 -12.28
CA LYS A 158 9.18 11.99 -13.43
C LYS A 158 10.68 11.75 -13.26
N GLU A 159 11.23 12.03 -12.07
CA GLU A 159 12.64 11.85 -11.74
C GLU A 159 13.06 10.37 -11.90
N TYR A 160 12.24 9.44 -11.41
CA TYR A 160 12.51 7.99 -11.43
C TYR A 160 11.92 7.27 -12.65
N LYS A 161 11.49 8.01 -13.70
CA LYS A 161 10.83 7.44 -14.87
C LYS A 161 11.63 6.30 -15.50
N ASN A 162 12.93 6.49 -15.72
CA ASN A 162 13.77 5.50 -16.37
C ASN A 162 13.82 4.18 -15.59
N GLU A 163 13.99 4.25 -14.26
CA GLU A 163 14.00 3.08 -13.38
C GLU A 163 12.63 2.37 -13.38
N LEU A 164 11.53 3.14 -13.37
CA LEU A 164 10.18 2.62 -13.38
C LEU A 164 9.84 1.92 -14.70
N LEU A 165 10.39 2.38 -15.83
CA LEU A 165 10.16 1.80 -17.14
C LEU A 165 11.06 0.59 -17.44
N THR A 166 12.21 0.46 -16.77
CA THR A 166 13.09 -0.70 -16.94
C THR A 166 12.37 -1.98 -16.52
N ILE A 167 12.27 -2.95 -17.42
CA ILE A 167 11.70 -4.28 -17.15
C ILE A 167 12.85 -5.15 -16.68
N ASN A 168 12.82 -5.54 -15.41
CA ASN A 168 13.66 -6.62 -14.88
C ASN A 168 12.77 -7.83 -14.64
#